data_caed5c1e5a2dbb6fd84cc4eb6cd81894
#
_entry.id   caed5c1e5a2dbb6fd84cc4eb6cd81894
#
_cell.length_a   1.000
_cell.length_b   1.000
_cell.length_c   1.000
_cell.angle_alpha   90.00
_cell.angle_beta   90.00
_cell.angle_gamma   90.00
#
_symmetry.space_group_name_H-M   'P 1'
#
loop_
_entity.id
_entity.type
_entity.pdbx_description
1 polymer ?
#
loop_
_entity_poly.entity_id
_entity_poly.type
_entity_poly.pdbx_seq_one_letter_code
_entity_poly.pdbx_strand_id
1 'polypeptide(L)'
;MDVFEMKFAKVFPLLIAKAERKGRTADEVFEVACWLTGYTKESLNELLNSDSTYGEFLDKAPRMNPDRLRVKGKICGVRIEEIDDPRMRDLRILDKLVDDLAKGKAMEYKLKIEKGVRQGTITN
;
A
#
# COMPACT_ATOMS: atom_id res chain seq x y z
N MET A 1 -13.68 -2.81 16.87
CA MET A 1 -14.10 -3.04 15.47
C MET A 1 -12.91 -3.48 14.65
N ASP A 2 -13.13 -4.49 13.84
CA ASP A 2 -12.09 -5.02 12.95
C ASP A 2 -11.78 -3.99 11.88
N VAL A 3 -10.50 -3.76 11.61
CA VAL A 3 -10.07 -2.78 10.61
C VAL A 3 -10.65 -3.09 9.23
N PHE A 4 -10.86 -4.36 8.91
CA PHE A 4 -11.44 -4.74 7.62
C PHE A 4 -12.88 -4.24 7.46
N GLU A 5 -13.58 -4.01 8.56
CA GLU A 5 -14.95 -3.52 8.53
C GLU A 5 -15.03 -1.98 8.54
N MET A 6 -13.91 -1.33 8.79
CA MET A 6 -13.87 0.14 8.76
C MET A 6 -13.87 0.64 7.32
N LYS A 7 -14.44 1.82 7.10
CA LYS A 7 -14.47 2.39 5.75
C LYS A 7 -13.07 2.72 5.25
N PHE A 8 -12.84 2.43 3.98
CA PHE A 8 -11.58 2.80 3.33
C PHE A 8 -11.34 4.31 3.49
N ALA A 9 -12.42 5.09 3.32
CA ALA A 9 -12.36 6.56 3.45
C ALA A 9 -11.94 7.01 4.85
N LYS A 10 -11.98 6.13 5.85
CA LYS A 10 -11.57 6.44 7.20
C LYS A 10 -10.15 5.97 7.49
N VAL A 11 -9.78 4.81 6.95
CA VAL A 11 -8.48 4.20 7.23
C VAL A 11 -7.37 4.79 6.36
N PHE A 12 -7.62 4.91 5.07
CA PHE A 12 -6.57 5.34 4.14
C PHE A 12 -6.02 6.74 4.45
N PRO A 13 -6.85 7.73 4.83
CA PRO A 13 -6.30 9.03 5.20
C PRO A 13 -5.36 8.99 6.41
N LEU A 14 -5.50 7.99 7.28
CA LEU A 14 -4.59 7.84 8.40
C LEU A 14 -3.20 7.44 7.93
N LEU A 15 -3.12 6.61 6.89
CA LEU A 15 -1.85 6.25 6.28
C LEU A 15 -1.20 7.46 5.63
N ILE A 16 -2.01 8.27 4.95
CA ILE A 16 -1.51 9.50 4.33
C ILE A 16 -0.96 10.44 5.41
N ALA A 17 -1.71 10.62 6.50
CA ALA A 17 -1.28 11.49 7.59
C ALA A 17 0.04 11.01 8.21
N LYS A 18 0.20 9.71 8.34
CA LYS A 18 1.43 9.12 8.87
C LYS A 18 2.64 9.50 8.01
N ALA A 19 2.47 9.40 6.70
CA ALA A 19 3.56 9.74 5.77
C ALA A 19 3.82 11.25 5.78
N GLU A 20 2.76 12.06 5.82
CA GLU A 20 2.91 13.51 5.80
C GLU A 20 3.62 14.04 7.04
N ARG A 21 3.42 13.40 8.19
CA ARG A 21 4.13 13.78 9.42
C ARG A 21 5.64 13.62 9.29
N LYS A 22 6.09 12.80 8.37
CA LYS A 22 7.51 12.56 8.11
C LYS A 22 8.00 13.26 6.84
N GLY A 23 7.22 14.21 6.34
CA GLY A 23 7.63 15.00 5.17
C GLY A 23 7.37 14.34 3.83
N ARG A 24 6.65 13.23 3.81
CA ARG A 24 6.29 12.58 2.54
C ARG A 24 4.96 13.14 2.06
N THR A 25 4.54 12.76 0.87
CA THR A 25 3.34 13.31 0.27
C THR A 25 2.22 12.29 0.13
N ALA A 26 0.99 12.80 0.02
CA ALA A 26 -0.16 11.94 -0.25
C ALA A 26 0.03 11.18 -1.56
N ASP A 27 0.57 11.85 -2.60
CA ASP A 27 0.79 11.20 -3.89
C ASP A 27 1.72 9.99 -3.76
N GLU A 28 2.73 10.07 -2.91
CA GLU A 28 3.61 8.94 -2.68
C GLU A 28 2.89 7.77 -2.04
N VAL A 29 1.95 8.05 -1.14
CA VAL A 29 1.12 7.00 -0.53
C VAL A 29 0.21 6.37 -1.59
N PHE A 30 -0.39 7.19 -2.45
CA PHE A 30 -1.19 6.69 -3.57
C PHE A 30 -0.35 5.79 -4.47
N GLU A 31 0.87 6.19 -4.80
CA GLU A 31 1.75 5.39 -5.64
C GLU A 31 2.04 4.03 -5.02
N VAL A 32 2.31 4.00 -3.72
CA VAL A 32 2.58 2.76 -3.00
C VAL A 32 1.36 1.86 -3.03
N ALA A 33 0.18 2.42 -2.78
CA ALA A 33 -1.06 1.65 -2.80
C ALA A 33 -1.37 1.13 -4.20
N CYS A 34 -1.14 1.94 -5.23
CA CYS A 34 -1.34 1.51 -6.62
C CYS A 34 -0.39 0.38 -6.98
N TRP A 35 0.87 0.50 -6.58
CA TRP A 35 1.85 -0.55 -6.81
C TRP A 35 1.40 -1.88 -6.19
N LEU A 36 0.90 -1.80 -4.97
CA LEU A 36 0.51 -3.01 -4.23
C LEU A 36 -0.72 -3.69 -4.83
N THR A 37 -1.73 -2.89 -5.19
CA THR A 37 -3.08 -3.41 -5.44
C THR A 37 -3.52 -3.41 -6.89
N GLY A 38 -2.83 -2.65 -7.73
CA GLY A 38 -3.27 -2.50 -9.12
C GLY A 38 -4.38 -1.48 -9.32
N TYR A 39 -4.85 -0.83 -8.27
CA TYR A 39 -5.77 0.29 -8.43
C TYR A 39 -5.06 1.45 -9.10
N THR A 40 -5.85 2.31 -9.74
CA THR A 40 -5.34 3.59 -10.24
C THR A 40 -5.61 4.66 -9.19
N LYS A 41 -4.97 5.81 -9.35
CA LYS A 41 -5.22 6.94 -8.46
C LYS A 41 -6.70 7.34 -8.51
N GLU A 42 -7.29 7.33 -9.71
CA GLU A 42 -8.69 7.65 -9.87
C GLU A 42 -9.59 6.66 -9.12
N SER A 43 -9.31 5.36 -9.25
CA SER A 43 -10.14 4.36 -8.58
C SER A 43 -9.96 4.41 -7.07
N LEU A 44 -8.77 4.76 -6.58
CA LEU A 44 -8.59 4.97 -5.14
C LEU A 44 -9.38 6.18 -4.66
N ASN A 45 -9.41 7.24 -5.45
CA ASN A 45 -10.22 8.41 -5.11
C ASN A 45 -11.71 8.08 -5.09
N GLU A 46 -12.16 7.22 -5.99
CA GLU A 46 -13.56 6.76 -5.98
C GLU A 46 -13.86 6.01 -4.69
N LEU A 47 -12.93 5.17 -4.24
CA LEU A 47 -13.09 4.45 -2.96
C LEU A 47 -13.17 5.42 -1.79
N LEU A 48 -12.39 6.50 -1.82
CA LEU A 48 -12.42 7.52 -0.78
C LEU A 48 -13.77 8.23 -0.70
N ASN A 49 -14.51 8.25 -1.80
CA ASN A 49 -15.83 8.86 -1.86
C ASN A 49 -16.96 7.83 -1.78
N SER A 50 -16.65 6.61 -1.38
CA SER A 50 -17.61 5.53 -1.30
C SER A 50 -17.75 5.04 0.14
N ASP A 51 -18.67 4.09 0.34
CA ASP A 51 -18.83 3.43 1.62
C ASP A 51 -18.08 2.10 1.70
N SER A 52 -17.23 1.83 0.73
CA SER A 52 -16.47 0.58 0.72
C SER A 52 -15.62 0.43 1.96
N THR A 53 -15.56 -0.80 2.46
CA THR A 53 -14.74 -1.09 3.63
C THR A 53 -13.29 -1.32 3.20
N TYR A 54 -12.40 -1.26 4.18
CA TYR A 54 -10.98 -1.53 3.92
C TYR A 54 -10.79 -2.97 3.44
N GLY A 55 -11.60 -3.91 3.99
CA GLY A 55 -11.58 -5.28 3.54
C GLY A 55 -11.97 -5.41 2.08
N GLU A 56 -13.03 -4.70 1.67
CA GLU A 56 -13.45 -4.70 0.28
C GLU A 56 -12.37 -4.13 -0.65
N PHE A 57 -11.70 -3.09 -0.20
CA PHE A 57 -10.58 -2.51 -0.94
C PHE A 57 -9.53 -3.58 -1.24
N LEU A 58 -9.15 -4.36 -0.24
CA LEU A 58 -8.16 -5.42 -0.42
C LEU A 58 -8.69 -6.58 -1.24
N ASP A 59 -9.92 -7.00 -0.95
CA ASP A 59 -10.51 -8.18 -1.61
C ASP A 59 -10.79 -7.94 -3.08
N LYS A 60 -11.09 -6.70 -3.47
CA LYS A 60 -11.42 -6.34 -4.84
C LYS A 60 -10.27 -5.70 -5.59
N ALA A 61 -9.07 -5.77 -5.03
CA ALA A 61 -7.89 -5.22 -5.68
C ALA A 61 -7.75 -5.82 -7.08
N PRO A 62 -7.60 -4.98 -8.11
CA PRO A 62 -7.55 -5.48 -9.48
C PRO A 62 -6.41 -6.47 -9.73
N ARG A 63 -5.25 -6.20 -9.11
CA ARG A 63 -4.10 -7.08 -9.29
C ARG A 63 -3.10 -6.86 -8.16
N MET A 64 -3.17 -7.73 -7.16
CA MET A 64 -2.17 -7.68 -6.08
C MET A 64 -0.80 -8.01 -6.67
N ASN A 65 0.17 -7.15 -6.36
CA ASN A 65 1.52 -7.30 -6.90
C ASN A 65 2.21 -8.50 -6.25
N PRO A 66 2.67 -9.47 -7.04
CA PRO A 66 3.35 -10.63 -6.47
C PRO A 66 4.67 -10.28 -5.78
N ASP A 67 5.30 -9.17 -6.16
CA ASP A 67 6.53 -8.73 -5.50
C ASP A 67 6.28 -8.27 -4.07
N ARG A 68 5.02 -8.08 -3.67
CA ARG A 68 4.69 -7.74 -2.29
C ARG A 68 5.19 -8.80 -1.32
N LEU A 69 5.32 -10.03 -1.77
CA LEU A 69 5.78 -11.12 -0.91
C LEU A 69 7.25 -10.98 -0.55
N ARG A 70 7.95 -10.06 -1.17
CA ARG A 70 9.34 -9.73 -0.83
C ARG A 70 9.43 -8.73 0.32
N VAL A 71 8.31 -8.13 0.68
CA VAL A 71 8.26 -7.19 1.81
C VAL A 71 8.38 -7.99 3.09
N LYS A 72 9.38 -7.68 3.89
CA LYS A 72 9.69 -8.40 5.12
C LYS A 72 9.92 -7.43 6.26
N GLY A 73 9.97 -7.97 7.47
CA GLY A 73 10.27 -7.18 8.65
C GLY A 73 9.07 -7.05 9.56
N LYS A 74 9.20 -6.20 10.55
CA LYS A 74 8.18 -6.02 11.58
C LYS A 74 7.36 -4.76 11.34
N ILE A 75 6.10 -4.87 11.61
CA ILE A 75 5.20 -3.73 11.70
C ILE A 75 4.27 -3.97 12.87
N CYS A 76 4.18 -3.01 13.77
CA CYS A 76 3.37 -3.14 15.01
C CYS A 76 3.73 -4.39 15.81
N GLY A 77 5.03 -4.74 15.83
CA GLY A 77 5.51 -5.88 16.62
C GLY A 77 5.32 -7.24 15.98
N VAL A 78 4.78 -7.29 14.76
CA VAL A 78 4.51 -8.56 14.07
C VAL A 78 5.40 -8.67 12.84
N ARG A 79 6.00 -9.84 12.65
CA ARG A 79 6.79 -10.11 11.43
C ARG A 79 5.84 -10.48 10.29
N ILE A 80 5.94 -9.72 9.20
CA ILE A 80 5.05 -9.90 8.04
C ILE A 80 5.17 -11.31 7.48
N GLU A 81 6.39 -11.81 7.35
CA GLU A 81 6.63 -13.12 6.77
C GLU A 81 6.08 -14.27 7.60
N GLU A 82 5.69 -14.00 8.84
CA GLU A 82 5.13 -15.00 9.74
C GLU A 82 3.59 -14.96 9.81
N ILE A 83 2.97 -14.04 9.10
CA ILE A 83 1.50 -13.94 9.11
C ILE A 83 0.92 -14.98 8.18
N ASP A 84 0.12 -15.90 8.73
CA ASP A 84 -0.46 -16.99 7.94
C ASP A 84 -1.67 -16.56 7.13
N ASP A 85 -2.51 -15.70 7.68
CA ASP A 85 -3.72 -15.24 6.98
C ASP A 85 -3.32 -14.30 5.83
N PRO A 86 -3.57 -14.68 4.57
CA PRO A 86 -3.16 -13.85 3.43
C PRO A 86 -3.77 -12.44 3.43
N ARG A 87 -5.01 -12.33 3.87
CA ARG A 87 -5.69 -11.04 3.91
C ARG A 87 -5.05 -10.11 4.93
N MET A 88 -4.78 -10.64 6.11
CA MET A 88 -4.11 -9.88 7.17
C MET A 88 -2.68 -9.54 6.74
N ARG A 89 -2.02 -10.48 6.07
CA ARG A 89 -0.67 -10.25 5.57
C ARG A 89 -0.66 -9.08 4.59
N ASP A 90 -1.60 -9.05 3.65
CA ASP A 90 -1.68 -7.97 2.67
C ASP A 90 -1.95 -6.63 3.33
N LEU A 91 -2.81 -6.61 4.34
CA LEU A 91 -3.07 -5.39 5.11
C LEU A 91 -1.79 -4.89 5.78
N ARG A 92 -1.05 -5.79 6.41
CA ARG A 92 0.19 -5.43 7.09
C ARG A 92 1.30 -5.04 6.13
N ILE A 93 1.30 -5.61 4.93
CA ILE A 93 2.25 -5.22 3.90
C ILE A 93 2.04 -3.75 3.54
N LEU A 94 0.80 -3.32 3.36
CA LEU A 94 0.53 -1.91 3.06
C LEU A 94 0.99 -1.01 4.21
N ASP A 95 0.68 -1.40 5.45
CA ASP A 95 1.13 -0.66 6.63
C ASP A 95 2.67 -0.53 6.63
N LYS A 96 3.35 -1.63 6.33
CA LYS A 96 4.81 -1.66 6.32
C LYS A 96 5.37 -0.77 5.22
N LEU A 97 4.79 -0.83 4.04
CA LEU A 97 5.24 0.00 2.92
C LEU A 97 5.10 1.49 3.24
N VAL A 98 3.98 1.88 3.85
CA VAL A 98 3.79 3.27 4.25
C VAL A 98 4.75 3.66 5.38
N ASP A 99 4.96 2.77 6.33
CA ASP A 99 5.91 3.01 7.41
C ASP A 99 7.34 3.19 6.86
N ASP A 100 7.73 2.32 5.94
CA ASP A 100 9.05 2.42 5.31
C ASP A 100 9.16 3.67 4.44
N LEU A 101 8.07 4.04 3.76
CA LEU A 101 8.04 5.30 3.00
C LEU A 101 8.28 6.48 3.94
N ALA A 102 7.58 6.50 5.08
CA ALA A 102 7.72 7.57 6.06
C ALA A 102 9.15 7.67 6.58
N LYS A 103 9.83 6.54 6.69
CA LYS A 103 11.21 6.48 7.16
C LYS A 103 12.23 6.64 6.03
N GLY A 104 11.77 6.81 4.81
CA GLY A 104 12.65 6.90 3.65
C GLY A 104 13.21 5.56 3.19
N LYS A 105 12.61 4.45 3.62
CA LYS A 105 13.12 3.11 3.33
C LYS A 105 12.34 2.34 2.28
N ALA A 106 11.09 2.72 2.03
CA ALA A 106 10.25 2.00 1.09
C ALA A 106 10.68 2.15 -0.36
N MET A 107 11.64 3.01 -0.58
CA MET A 107 12.03 3.39 -1.92
C MET A 107 12.60 2.23 -2.73
N GLU A 108 13.12 1.22 -2.07
CA GLU A 108 13.69 0.09 -2.78
C GLU A 108 12.67 -0.61 -3.67
N TYR A 109 11.50 -0.92 -3.13
CA TYR A 109 10.45 -1.59 -3.90
C TYR A 109 9.85 -0.65 -4.93
N LYS A 110 9.60 0.58 -4.51
CA LYS A 110 9.05 1.60 -5.39
C LYS A 110 9.99 1.90 -6.55
N LEU A 111 11.27 2.07 -6.26
CA LEU A 111 12.27 2.31 -7.29
C LEU A 111 12.40 1.16 -8.26
N LYS A 112 12.27 -0.05 -7.75
CA LYS A 112 12.31 -1.23 -8.59
C LYS A 112 11.20 -1.20 -9.63
N ILE A 113 10.00 -0.82 -9.20
CA ILE A 113 8.87 -0.70 -10.11
C ILE A 113 9.08 0.45 -11.09
N GLU A 114 9.50 1.59 -10.60
CA GLU A 114 9.75 2.74 -11.45
C GLU A 114 10.84 2.46 -12.48
N LYS A 115 11.90 1.81 -12.06
CA LYS A 115 12.97 1.42 -12.97
C LYS A 115 12.49 0.43 -14.00
N GLY A 116 11.67 -0.52 -13.60
CA GLY A 116 11.08 -1.47 -14.52
C GLY A 116 10.26 -0.78 -15.58
N VAL A 117 9.42 0.16 -15.17
CA VAL A 117 8.59 0.92 -16.09
C VAL A 117 9.46 1.76 -17.01
N ARG A 118 10.45 2.44 -16.46
CA ARG A 118 11.35 3.26 -17.27
C ARG A 118 12.15 2.44 -18.25
N GLN A 119 12.63 1.29 -17.81
CA GLN A 119 13.38 0.42 -18.71
C GLN A 119 12.50 -0.05 -19.86
N GLY A 120 11.28 -0.37 -19.57
CA GLY A 120 10.33 -0.74 -20.59
C GLY A 120 10.04 0.40 -21.54
N THR A 121 10.23 1.63 -21.09
CA THR A 121 9.95 2.82 -21.88
C THR A 121 11.19 3.33 -22.58
N ILE A 122 12.28 3.30 -21.89
CA ILE A 122 13.49 4.01 -22.30
C ILE A 122 14.43 3.17 -23.11
N THR A 123 14.51 1.95 -22.77
CA THR A 123 15.39 1.08 -23.51
C THR A 123 14.96 0.92 -24.90
N ASN A 124 13.98 1.45 -25.10
CA ASN A 124 13.50 1.57 -26.36
C ASN A 124 14.18 2.57 -27.16
#